data_a9cf147852581311c69e503d35f1de5d
#
_entry.id   a9cf147852581311c69e503d35f1de5d
#
_cell.length_a   1.000
_cell.length_b   1.000
_cell.length_c   1.000
_cell.angle_alpha   90.00
_cell.angle_beta   90.00
_cell.angle_gamma   90.00
#
_symmetry.space_group_name_H-M   'P 1'
#
loop_
_entity.id
_entity.type
_entity.pdbx_description
1 polymer ?
#
loop_
_entity_poly.entity_id
_entity_poly.type
_entity_poly.pdbx_seq_one_letter_code
_entity_poly.pdbx_strand_id
1 'polypeptide(L)'
;TTNGKVNGDKIKYKKVDFDITINIAKSCKKKNAKKFLFISSAGSNSLSSNFYLKLKGEIEESVIEIYNSSLFIFKPSLLLGSRKDIRIVEKIGQVIMSFFSFLLPKKIKAINSSLVAKVMLDFSISNLNGVYIIENKEIINHFK
;
A
#
# COMPACT_ATOMS: atom_id res chain seq x y z
N THR A 1 -7.38 -3.11 -5.82
CA THR A 1 -8.11 -4.08 -6.66
C THR A 1 -8.28 -5.35 -5.86
N THR A 2 -9.48 -5.85 -5.73
CA THR A 2 -9.72 -7.06 -4.96
C THR A 2 -9.44 -8.29 -5.81
N ASN A 3 -8.73 -9.25 -5.24
CA ASN A 3 -8.39 -10.55 -5.84
C ASN A 3 -9.63 -11.25 -6.49
N GLY A 4 -10.84 -10.98 -6.00
CA GLY A 4 -12.09 -11.52 -6.53
C GLY A 4 -12.54 -10.92 -7.86
N LYS A 5 -12.08 -9.72 -8.24
CA LYS A 5 -12.42 -9.11 -9.54
C LYS A 5 -11.52 -9.57 -10.69
N VAL A 6 -10.39 -10.20 -10.37
CA VAL A 6 -9.40 -10.66 -11.36
C VAL A 6 -9.39 -12.20 -11.47
N ASN A 7 -10.29 -12.92 -10.77
CA ASN A 7 -10.42 -14.40 -10.80
C ASN A 7 -9.08 -15.14 -10.65
N GLY A 8 -8.17 -14.64 -9.82
CA GLY A 8 -6.86 -15.25 -9.63
C GLY A 8 -5.87 -15.08 -10.80
N ASP A 9 -6.24 -14.37 -11.85
CA ASP A 9 -5.38 -14.08 -13.00
C ASP A 9 -4.28 -13.07 -12.60
N LYS A 10 -3.08 -13.58 -12.37
CA LYS A 10 -1.92 -12.79 -11.98
C LYS A 10 -1.56 -11.72 -13.02
N ILE A 11 -1.79 -11.98 -14.30
CA ILE A 11 -1.48 -11.04 -15.40
C ILE A 11 -2.41 -9.84 -15.32
N LYS A 12 -3.72 -10.08 -15.18
CA LYS A 12 -4.69 -9.00 -15.00
C LYS A 12 -4.47 -8.23 -13.71
N TYR A 13 -4.08 -8.93 -12.64
CA TYR A 13 -3.77 -8.29 -11.37
C TYR A 13 -2.57 -7.34 -11.51
N LYS A 14 -1.48 -7.80 -12.14
CA LYS A 14 -0.31 -6.97 -12.42
C LYS A 14 -0.68 -5.77 -13.31
N LYS A 15 -1.43 -5.98 -14.39
CA LYS A 15 -1.87 -4.90 -15.28
C LYS A 15 -2.65 -3.81 -14.56
N VAL A 16 -3.50 -4.16 -13.61
CA VAL A 16 -4.30 -3.18 -12.88
C VAL A 16 -3.50 -2.51 -11.77
N ASP A 17 -2.83 -3.28 -10.91
CA ASP A 17 -2.15 -2.70 -9.74
C ASP A 17 -0.82 -2.04 -10.12
N PHE A 18 -0.03 -2.65 -11.00
CA PHE A 18 1.26 -2.12 -11.43
C PHE A 18 1.10 -0.99 -12.45
N ASP A 19 0.51 -1.30 -13.62
CA ASP A 19 0.49 -0.35 -14.75
C ASP A 19 -0.25 0.94 -14.42
N ILE A 20 -1.40 0.84 -13.71
CA ILE A 20 -2.16 2.03 -13.32
C ILE A 20 -1.33 2.90 -12.37
N THR A 21 -0.71 2.31 -11.35
CA THR A 21 0.08 3.07 -10.37
C THR A 21 1.27 3.75 -11.04
N ILE A 22 1.99 3.04 -11.91
CA ILE A 22 3.13 3.58 -12.64
C ILE A 22 2.71 4.70 -13.59
N ASN A 23 1.61 4.53 -14.33
CA ASN A 23 1.11 5.57 -15.24
C ASN A 23 0.68 6.84 -14.49
N ILE A 24 0.07 6.69 -13.30
CA ILE A 24 -0.27 7.83 -12.45
C ILE A 24 1.02 8.52 -11.98
N ALA A 25 2.03 7.78 -11.48
CA ALA A 25 3.31 8.36 -11.04
C ALA A 25 3.99 9.14 -12.17
N LYS A 26 4.07 8.56 -13.39
CA LYS A 26 4.62 9.25 -14.58
C LYS A 26 3.84 10.52 -14.91
N SER A 27 2.51 10.45 -14.85
CA SER A 27 1.64 11.60 -15.14
C SER A 27 1.82 12.72 -14.10
N CYS A 28 1.91 12.36 -12.82
CA CYS A 28 2.19 13.30 -11.74
C CYS A 28 3.55 13.99 -11.93
N LYS A 29 4.60 13.23 -12.27
CA LYS A 29 5.91 13.80 -12.57
C LYS A 29 5.87 14.75 -13.76
N LYS A 30 5.25 14.33 -14.87
CA LYS A 30 5.09 15.16 -16.07
C LYS A 30 4.34 16.48 -15.80
N LYS A 31 3.40 16.45 -14.88
CA LYS A 31 2.59 17.63 -14.48
C LYS A 31 3.22 18.43 -13.34
N ASN A 32 4.44 18.10 -12.92
CA ASN A 32 5.13 18.75 -11.81
C ASN A 32 4.30 18.75 -10.51
N ALA A 33 3.60 17.65 -10.23
CA ALA A 33 2.89 17.51 -8.97
C ALA A 33 3.89 17.66 -7.82
N LYS A 34 3.54 18.44 -6.80
CA LYS A 34 4.44 18.74 -5.67
C LYS A 34 4.76 17.50 -4.84
N LYS A 35 3.81 16.60 -4.70
CA LYS A 35 3.94 15.36 -3.91
C LYS A 35 3.22 14.19 -4.56
N PHE A 36 3.72 13.00 -4.32
CA PHE A 36 3.06 11.76 -4.69
C PHE A 36 2.94 10.87 -3.45
N LEU A 37 1.71 10.52 -3.09
CA LEU A 37 1.41 9.66 -1.96
C LEU A 37 0.64 8.43 -2.43
N PHE A 38 1.05 7.24 -2.02
CA PHE A 38 0.28 6.04 -2.33
C PHE A 38 0.34 4.99 -1.22
N ILE A 39 -0.63 4.09 -1.24
CA ILE A 39 -0.75 3.01 -0.27
C ILE A 39 -0.18 1.72 -0.89
N SER A 40 0.84 1.19 -0.25
CA SER A 40 1.38 -0.13 -0.50
C SER A 40 0.86 -1.14 0.52
N SER A 41 1.68 -2.03 1.02
CA SER A 41 1.30 -3.05 2.00
C SER A 41 2.44 -3.34 2.97
N ALA A 42 2.11 -3.56 4.23
CA ALA A 42 3.08 -4.09 5.18
C ALA A 42 3.69 -5.40 4.64
N GLY A 43 5.02 -5.52 4.74
CA GLY A 43 5.76 -6.67 4.24
C GLY A 43 5.99 -6.70 2.73
N SER A 44 5.64 -5.65 1.97
CA SER A 44 5.98 -5.55 0.54
C SER A 44 7.51 -5.65 0.35
N ASN A 45 7.92 -6.48 -0.60
CA ASN A 45 9.32 -6.74 -0.91
C ASN A 45 9.40 -7.39 -2.31
N SER A 46 10.15 -6.79 -3.23
CA SER A 46 10.34 -7.28 -4.61
C SER A 46 10.96 -8.69 -4.68
N LEU A 47 11.68 -9.10 -3.64
CA LEU A 47 12.28 -10.43 -3.51
C LEU A 47 11.36 -11.46 -2.85
N SER A 48 10.13 -11.07 -2.47
CA SER A 48 9.19 -11.99 -1.80
C SER A 48 8.78 -13.14 -2.71
N SER A 49 8.69 -14.36 -2.15
CA SER A 49 8.08 -15.51 -2.81
C SER A 49 6.55 -15.37 -2.95
N ASN A 50 5.94 -14.53 -2.11
CA ASN A 50 4.53 -14.21 -2.19
C ASN A 50 4.25 -13.25 -3.33
N PHE A 51 3.42 -13.64 -4.29
CA PHE A 51 3.11 -12.85 -5.49
C PHE A 51 2.62 -11.42 -5.16
N TYR A 52 1.73 -11.28 -4.19
CA TYR A 52 1.16 -9.97 -3.83
C TYR A 52 2.22 -9.03 -3.22
N LEU A 53 2.99 -9.55 -2.25
CA LEU A 53 4.04 -8.78 -1.59
C LEU A 53 5.18 -8.43 -2.57
N LYS A 54 5.52 -9.36 -3.46
CA LYS A 54 6.47 -9.12 -4.54
C LYS A 54 6.01 -8.02 -5.47
N LEU A 55 4.77 -8.10 -5.96
CA LEU A 55 4.20 -7.08 -6.85
C LEU A 55 4.16 -5.70 -6.19
N LYS A 56 3.79 -5.62 -4.91
CA LYS A 56 3.81 -4.34 -4.17
C LYS A 56 5.22 -3.80 -4.02
N GLY A 57 6.24 -4.64 -3.76
CA GLY A 57 7.64 -4.24 -3.74
C GLY A 57 8.12 -3.73 -5.11
N GLU A 58 7.81 -4.46 -6.19
CA GLU A 58 8.14 -4.02 -7.56
C GLU A 58 7.52 -2.66 -7.90
N ILE A 59 6.29 -2.39 -7.44
CA ILE A 59 5.63 -1.08 -7.61
C ILE A 59 6.37 0.00 -6.83
N GLU A 60 6.74 -0.26 -5.57
CA GLU A 60 7.48 0.69 -4.74
C GLU A 60 8.79 1.11 -5.40
N GLU A 61 9.61 0.14 -5.82
CA GLU A 61 10.88 0.38 -6.50
C GLU A 61 10.70 1.21 -7.78
N SER A 62 9.75 0.81 -8.65
CA SER A 62 9.48 1.53 -9.89
C SER A 62 8.95 2.95 -9.67
N VAL A 63 8.15 3.17 -8.62
CA VAL A 63 7.66 4.52 -8.28
C VAL A 63 8.78 5.39 -7.72
N ILE A 64 9.69 4.83 -6.93
CA ILE A 64 10.88 5.54 -6.40
C ILE A 64 11.77 6.03 -7.55
N GLU A 65 12.00 5.19 -8.56
CA GLU A 65 12.78 5.59 -9.75
C GLU A 65 12.12 6.73 -10.54
N ILE A 66 10.79 6.71 -10.64
CA ILE A 66 10.04 7.73 -11.39
C ILE A 66 9.91 9.02 -10.59
N TYR A 67 9.61 8.93 -9.29
CA TYR A 67 9.20 10.06 -8.47
C TYR A 67 9.98 10.10 -7.16
N ASN A 68 11.17 10.69 -7.18
CA ASN A 68 12.13 10.69 -6.08
C ASN A 68 12.24 12.01 -5.30
N SER A 69 11.44 13.03 -5.62
CA SER A 69 11.55 14.37 -5.00
C SER A 69 10.68 14.55 -3.76
N SER A 70 9.45 14.08 -3.77
CA SER A 70 8.51 14.17 -2.64
C SER A 70 7.51 13.00 -2.70
N LEU A 71 8.01 11.82 -2.38
CA LEU A 71 7.28 10.55 -2.44
C LEU A 71 7.02 10.01 -1.03
N PHE A 72 5.77 9.66 -0.75
CA PHE A 72 5.36 9.08 0.53
C PHE A 72 4.65 7.74 0.29
N ILE A 73 5.27 6.66 0.73
CA ILE A 73 4.78 5.28 0.59
C ILE A 73 4.26 4.81 1.93
N PHE A 74 2.95 4.59 2.03
CA PHE A 74 2.32 4.11 3.26
C PHE A 74 2.17 2.60 3.18
N LYS A 75 2.69 1.89 4.20
CA LYS A 75 2.66 0.42 4.29
C LYS A 75 1.79 -0.04 5.46
N PRO A 76 0.46 0.21 5.39
CA PRO A 76 -0.44 -0.26 6.44
C PRO A 76 -0.53 -1.79 6.43
N SER A 77 -0.84 -2.35 7.59
CA SER A 77 -1.24 -3.75 7.72
C SER A 77 -2.69 -3.96 7.29
N LEU A 78 -3.42 -4.85 7.94
CA LEU A 78 -4.84 -5.09 7.65
C LEU A 78 -5.68 -3.84 7.92
N LEU A 79 -6.29 -3.29 6.85
CA LEU A 79 -7.17 -2.13 6.94
C LEU A 79 -8.55 -2.54 7.46
N LEU A 80 -8.96 -1.95 8.56
CA LEU A 80 -10.33 -2.00 9.08
C LEU A 80 -11.11 -0.82 8.52
N GLY A 81 -12.23 -1.10 7.86
CA GLY A 81 -13.13 -0.08 7.32
C GLY A 81 -14.57 -0.35 7.71
N SER A 82 -15.41 0.69 7.76
CA SER A 82 -16.84 0.59 8.06
C SER A 82 -17.69 0.12 6.87
N ARG A 83 -17.12 -0.61 5.91
CA ARG A 83 -17.92 -1.16 4.82
C ARG A 83 -18.75 -2.33 5.33
N LYS A 84 -20.07 -2.26 5.09
CA LYS A 84 -21.05 -3.32 5.36
C LYS A 84 -20.78 -4.66 4.63
N ASP A 85 -19.69 -4.75 3.88
CA ASP A 85 -19.28 -5.96 3.16
C ASP A 85 -18.34 -6.83 4.01
N ILE A 86 -18.90 -7.42 5.08
CA ILE A 86 -18.27 -8.44 5.93
C ILE A 86 -17.66 -9.57 5.05
N ARG A 87 -18.28 -9.90 3.91
CA ARG A 87 -17.80 -10.91 2.96
C ARG A 87 -16.43 -10.59 2.33
N ILE A 88 -16.08 -9.33 2.21
CA ILE A 88 -14.75 -8.93 1.68
C ILE A 88 -13.69 -9.06 2.77
N VAL A 89 -14.04 -8.73 4.01
CA VAL A 89 -13.14 -8.88 5.17
C VAL A 89 -12.85 -10.36 5.43
N GLU A 90 -13.84 -11.25 5.30
CA GLU A 90 -13.63 -12.70 5.43
C GLU A 90 -12.74 -13.27 4.32
N LYS A 91 -12.95 -12.88 3.06
CA LYS A 91 -12.11 -13.34 1.94
C LYS A 91 -10.70 -12.73 1.96
N ILE A 92 -10.57 -11.47 2.30
CA ILE A 92 -9.26 -10.82 2.49
C ILE A 92 -8.60 -11.38 3.75
N GLY A 93 -9.36 -11.60 4.82
CA GLY A 93 -8.89 -12.24 6.05
C GLY A 93 -8.38 -13.66 5.80
N GLN A 94 -9.10 -14.49 5.04
CA GLN A 94 -8.67 -15.85 4.69
C GLN A 94 -7.42 -15.86 3.82
N VAL A 95 -7.33 -14.99 2.81
CA VAL A 95 -6.15 -14.88 1.96
C VAL A 95 -4.96 -14.29 2.73
N ILE A 96 -5.16 -13.30 3.56
CA ILE A 96 -4.12 -12.72 4.40
C ILE A 96 -3.76 -13.70 5.53
N MET A 97 -4.73 -14.34 6.20
CA MET A 97 -4.45 -15.31 7.27
C MET A 97 -3.78 -16.58 6.75
N SER A 98 -4.12 -17.10 5.57
CA SER A 98 -3.44 -18.27 5.01
C SER A 98 -1.99 -17.96 4.60
N PHE A 99 -1.69 -16.72 4.20
CA PHE A 99 -0.33 -16.30 3.87
C PHE A 99 0.46 -15.75 5.05
N PHE A 100 -0.22 -15.18 6.05
CA PHE A 100 0.41 -14.52 7.19
C PHE A 100 0.43 -15.37 8.47
N SER A 101 -0.32 -16.47 8.56
CA SER A 101 -0.35 -17.31 9.77
C SER A 101 1.01 -17.92 10.13
N PHE A 102 1.92 -18.03 9.15
CA PHE A 102 3.27 -18.55 9.38
C PHE A 102 4.33 -17.47 9.69
N LEU A 103 4.07 -16.18 9.38
CA LEU A 103 5.09 -15.12 9.44
C LEU A 103 4.70 -13.90 10.30
N LEU A 104 3.55 -13.91 10.99
CA LEU A 104 3.15 -12.78 11.80
C LEU A 104 3.63 -12.92 13.24
N PRO A 105 4.66 -12.16 13.65
CA PRO A 105 4.77 -11.83 15.05
C PRO A 105 3.48 -11.11 15.48
N LYS A 106 3.00 -11.36 16.71
CA LYS A 106 1.78 -10.79 17.33
C LYS A 106 1.64 -9.25 17.30
N LYS A 107 2.42 -8.55 16.48
CA LYS A 107 2.58 -7.08 16.43
C LYS A 107 1.98 -6.39 15.20
N ILE A 108 1.35 -7.10 14.26
CA ILE A 108 0.68 -6.41 13.16
C ILE A 108 -0.75 -6.10 13.60
N LYS A 109 -0.90 -5.01 14.33
CA LYS A 109 -2.22 -4.48 14.68
C LYS A 109 -2.92 -4.03 13.40
N ALA A 110 -4.11 -4.57 13.18
CA ALA A 110 -5.01 -4.02 12.18
C ALA A 110 -5.21 -2.51 12.43
N ILE A 111 -5.30 -1.73 11.37
CA ILE A 111 -5.36 -0.29 11.44
C ILE A 111 -6.66 0.22 10.80
N ASN A 112 -7.27 1.24 11.40
CA ASN A 112 -8.45 1.85 10.83
C ASN A 112 -8.08 2.66 9.58
N SER A 113 -8.81 2.45 8.49
CA SER A 113 -8.59 3.18 7.23
C SER A 113 -8.70 4.69 7.39
N SER A 114 -9.54 5.18 8.30
CA SER A 114 -9.65 6.62 8.60
C SER A 114 -8.38 7.18 9.24
N LEU A 115 -7.66 6.38 10.05
CA LEU A 115 -6.37 6.82 10.62
C LEU A 115 -5.32 6.92 9.51
N VAL A 116 -5.24 5.93 8.61
CA VAL A 116 -4.33 6.01 7.45
C VAL A 116 -4.62 7.25 6.63
N ALA A 117 -5.89 7.55 6.34
CA ALA A 117 -6.27 8.73 5.57
C ALA A 117 -5.86 10.05 6.27
N LYS A 118 -6.04 10.14 7.60
CA LYS A 118 -5.59 11.32 8.38
C LYS A 118 -4.09 11.52 8.32
N VAL A 119 -3.31 10.44 8.49
CA VAL A 119 -1.84 10.51 8.41
C VAL A 119 -1.40 10.89 6.99
N MET A 120 -2.02 10.33 5.95
CA MET A 120 -1.74 10.71 4.57
C MET A 120 -2.04 12.19 4.32
N LEU A 121 -3.15 12.70 4.85
CA LEU A 121 -3.49 14.13 4.72
C LEU A 121 -2.42 15.01 5.38
N ASP A 122 -1.97 14.66 6.59
CA ASP A 122 -0.94 15.40 7.31
C ASP A 122 0.38 15.45 6.51
N PHE A 123 0.83 14.32 5.99
CA PHE A 123 2.00 14.29 5.10
C PHE A 123 1.78 15.08 3.81
N SER A 124 0.56 15.13 3.29
CA SER A 124 0.26 15.86 2.05
C SER A 124 0.50 17.36 2.17
N ILE A 125 0.22 17.94 3.34
CA ILE A 125 0.38 19.36 3.64
C ILE A 125 1.71 19.71 4.31
N SER A 126 2.53 18.71 4.70
CA SER A 126 3.83 18.93 5.33
C SER A 126 4.81 19.61 4.37
N ASN A 127 5.89 20.19 4.89
CA ASN A 127 6.99 20.74 4.10
C ASN A 127 8.12 19.74 3.83
N LEU A 128 7.86 18.44 4.09
CA LEU A 128 8.85 17.38 3.87
C LEU A 128 9.07 17.11 2.38
N ASN A 129 10.34 16.92 2.01
CA ASN A 129 10.76 16.56 0.66
C ASN A 129 11.67 15.33 0.74
N GLY A 130 11.62 14.48 -0.28
CA GLY A 130 12.38 13.24 -0.35
C GLY A 130 11.47 12.02 -0.40
N VAL A 131 12.06 10.85 -0.24
CA VAL A 131 11.35 9.56 -0.25
C VAL A 131 11.14 9.09 1.18
N TYR A 132 9.89 8.91 1.58
CA TYR A 132 9.49 8.43 2.90
C TYR A 132 8.70 7.14 2.77
N ILE A 133 9.13 6.11 3.49
CA ILE A 133 8.42 4.85 3.65
C ILE A 133 7.85 4.84 5.06
N ILE A 134 6.53 4.90 5.18
CA ILE A 134 5.82 5.03 6.45
C ILE A 134 5.21 3.67 6.79
N GLU A 135 5.84 2.96 7.69
CA GLU A 135 5.41 1.63 8.13
C GLU A 135 4.17 1.70 9.04
N ASN A 136 3.45 0.59 9.15
CA ASN A 136 2.23 0.49 9.96
C ASN A 136 2.39 1.02 11.40
N LYS A 137 3.54 0.75 12.03
CA LYS A 137 3.85 1.23 13.39
C LYS A 137 3.92 2.76 13.46
N GLU A 138 4.51 3.38 12.45
CA GLU A 138 4.63 4.83 12.36
C GLU A 138 3.27 5.47 12.14
N ILE A 139 2.43 4.88 11.26
CA ILE A 139 1.06 5.35 11.05
C ILE A 139 0.26 5.31 12.36
N ILE A 140 0.36 4.21 13.14
CA ILE A 140 -0.35 4.06 14.42
C ILE A 140 0.10 5.10 15.46
N ASN A 141 1.36 5.48 15.46
CA ASN A 141 1.95 6.35 16.46
C ASN A 141 2.04 7.83 16.04
N HIS A 142 1.60 8.16 14.82
CA HIS A 142 1.79 9.49 14.23
C HIS A 142 1.18 10.64 15.04
N PHE A 143 0.06 10.41 15.72
CA PHE A 143 -0.63 11.41 16.53
C PHE A 143 -0.52 11.16 18.05
N LYS A 144 0.40 10.29 18.48
CA LYS A 144 0.67 10.05 19.90
C LYS A 144 1.82 10.93 20.38
#